data_5a4016ed1d4aa3dcb87c6d9f29ca0e65
#
_entry.id   5a4016ed1d4aa3dcb87c6d9f29ca0e65
#
_cell.length_a   1.000
_cell.length_b   1.000
_cell.length_c   1.000
_cell.angle_alpha   90.00
_cell.angle_beta   90.00
_cell.angle_gamma   90.00
#
_symmetry.space_group_name_H-M   'P 1'
#
loop_
_entity.id
_entity.type
_entity.pdbx_description
1 polymer ?
#
loop_
_entity_poly.entity_id
_entity_poly.type
_entity_poly.pdbx_seq_one_letter_code
_entity_poly.pdbx_strand_id
1 'polypeptide(L)'
;MSMRENPSEKKDENSAEDSDDKFYCLKLKNQLCFPLYAASKEILRKYTPLLKKLNLTYTQYIAMMVLWEHRKLNIGELGKHLFLDTGTLSPLLKSMEKKGLVTRTRNKDDERIVFIETTKKGEKMKEKALEIPEQMETCVNLSKKEVENLYALLYKILGKNN
;
A
#
# COMPACT_ATOMS: atom_id res chain seq x y z
N MET A 1 45.99 -8.36 -34.65
CA MET A 1 45.46 -7.09 -34.16
C MET A 1 44.04 -6.98 -34.68
N SER A 2 43.08 -7.44 -33.93
CA SER A 2 41.67 -7.45 -34.33
C SER A 2 40.95 -6.46 -33.42
N MET A 3 40.45 -5.39 -34.00
CA MET A 3 39.64 -4.40 -33.32
C MET A 3 38.23 -4.99 -33.10
N ARG A 4 37.81 -5.05 -31.84
CA ARG A 4 36.43 -5.40 -31.45
C ARG A 4 35.61 -4.13 -31.56
N GLU A 5 34.62 -4.15 -32.47
CA GLU A 5 33.59 -3.13 -32.56
C GLU A 5 32.69 -3.22 -31.36
N ASN A 6 32.36 -2.05 -30.81
CA ASN A 6 31.52 -1.84 -29.64
C ASN A 6 30.03 -1.76 -30.12
N PRO A 7 29.11 -2.61 -29.61
CA PRO A 7 27.69 -2.53 -29.99
C PRO A 7 26.92 -1.64 -29.00
N SER A 8 27.09 -0.35 -29.12
CA SER A 8 26.23 0.60 -28.37
C SER A 8 25.91 1.77 -29.28
N GLU A 9 24.71 1.73 -29.86
CA GLU A 9 23.86 2.87 -30.23
C GLU A 9 22.72 2.34 -31.11
N LYS A 10 21.76 1.62 -30.52
CA LYS A 10 20.42 1.57 -31.09
C LYS A 10 19.73 2.82 -30.62
N LYS A 11 19.76 3.88 -31.45
CA LYS A 11 18.92 5.05 -31.34
C LYS A 11 17.45 4.61 -31.42
N ASP A 12 16.67 5.09 -30.47
CA ASP A 12 15.22 4.98 -30.45
C ASP A 12 14.61 5.72 -31.66
N GLU A 13 14.53 5.07 -32.82
CA GLU A 13 13.86 5.58 -34.02
C GLU A 13 12.32 5.48 -33.93
N ASN A 14 11.77 5.05 -32.79
CA ASN A 14 10.34 4.78 -32.61
C ASN A 14 9.58 5.94 -31.94
N SER A 15 10.20 7.12 -31.76
CA SER A 15 9.57 8.25 -31.06
C SER A 15 8.80 9.22 -31.94
N ALA A 16 8.97 9.20 -33.26
CA ALA A 16 8.35 10.16 -34.17
C ALA A 16 7.02 9.65 -34.79
N GLU A 17 6.84 8.34 -34.99
CA GLU A 17 5.62 7.77 -35.58
C GLU A 17 4.44 7.63 -34.58
N ASP A 18 4.72 7.73 -33.26
CA ASP A 18 3.73 7.48 -32.22
C ASP A 18 2.87 8.73 -31.86
N SER A 19 3.28 9.93 -32.30
CA SER A 19 2.58 11.21 -31.98
C SER A 19 1.39 11.51 -32.87
N ASP A 20 1.28 10.93 -34.05
CA ASP A 20 0.21 11.18 -35.03
C ASP A 20 -0.94 10.14 -34.91
N ASP A 21 -0.82 9.15 -34.04
CA ASP A 21 -1.85 8.16 -33.81
C ASP A 21 -2.96 8.74 -32.91
N LYS A 22 -4.14 8.93 -33.49
CA LYS A 22 -5.36 9.39 -32.78
C LYS A 22 -5.61 8.62 -31.47
N PHE A 23 -5.20 7.37 -31.38
CA PHE A 23 -5.39 6.50 -30.22
C PHE A 23 -4.14 6.34 -29.35
N TYR A 24 -3.10 7.16 -29.55
CA TYR A 24 -1.85 7.13 -28.79
C TYR A 24 -2.09 7.13 -27.28
N CYS A 25 -3.00 8.00 -26.82
CA CYS A 25 -3.34 8.09 -25.38
C CYS A 25 -4.04 6.84 -24.82
N LEU A 26 -4.59 5.96 -25.66
CA LEU A 26 -5.23 4.71 -25.23
C LEU A 26 -4.26 3.53 -25.15
N LYS A 27 -3.02 3.68 -25.63
CA LYS A 27 -2.00 2.64 -25.49
C LYS A 27 -1.63 2.45 -24.03
N LEU A 28 -1.65 1.21 -23.55
CA LEU A 28 -1.39 0.90 -22.14
C LEU A 28 -0.02 1.39 -21.69
N LYS A 29 1.00 1.34 -22.55
CA LYS A 29 2.36 1.84 -22.28
C LYS A 29 2.40 3.34 -21.93
N ASN A 30 1.39 4.11 -22.33
CA ASN A 30 1.29 5.55 -22.13
C ASN A 30 0.43 5.93 -20.90
N GLN A 31 -0.07 4.92 -20.17
CA GLN A 31 -0.93 5.11 -18.99
C GLN A 31 -0.11 5.03 -17.71
N LEU A 32 0.10 6.15 -17.03
CA LEU A 32 0.79 6.18 -15.73
C LEU A 32 0.10 5.29 -14.68
N CYS A 33 -1.23 5.23 -14.71
CA CYS A 33 -2.01 4.45 -13.74
C CYS A 33 -1.73 2.94 -13.83
N PHE A 34 -1.35 2.44 -15.00
CA PHE A 34 -1.10 1.01 -15.19
C PHE A 34 0.13 0.51 -14.42
N PRO A 35 1.34 1.10 -14.53
CA PRO A 35 2.49 0.67 -13.74
C PRO A 35 2.25 0.84 -12.24
N LEU A 36 1.54 1.87 -11.78
CA LEU A 36 1.15 2.02 -10.37
C LEU A 36 0.27 0.86 -9.92
N TYR A 37 -0.75 0.52 -10.68
CA TYR A 37 -1.63 -0.61 -10.41
C TYR A 37 -0.87 -1.94 -10.39
N ALA A 38 -0.04 -2.20 -11.42
CA ALA A 38 0.71 -3.44 -11.54
C ALA A 38 1.73 -3.59 -10.41
N ALA A 39 2.48 -2.52 -10.09
CA ALA A 39 3.43 -2.50 -8.99
C ALA A 39 2.73 -2.73 -7.64
N SER A 40 1.61 -2.06 -7.38
CA SER A 40 0.82 -2.27 -6.17
C SER A 40 0.38 -3.72 -6.02
N LYS A 41 -0.18 -4.33 -7.08
CA LYS A 41 -0.58 -5.76 -7.06
C LYS A 41 0.60 -6.68 -6.77
N GLU A 42 1.75 -6.43 -7.39
CA GLU A 42 2.93 -7.27 -7.19
C GLU A 42 3.45 -7.18 -5.75
N ILE A 43 3.50 -5.98 -5.19
CA ILE A 43 3.87 -5.77 -3.78
C ILE A 43 2.89 -6.51 -2.86
N LEU A 44 1.59 -6.35 -3.06
CA LEU A 44 0.56 -7.02 -2.25
C LEU A 44 0.67 -8.55 -2.35
N ARG A 45 1.01 -9.07 -3.51
CA ARG A 45 1.25 -10.50 -3.71
C ARG A 45 2.40 -11.01 -2.83
N LYS A 46 3.47 -10.23 -2.69
CA LYS A 46 4.61 -10.56 -1.82
C LYS A 46 4.26 -10.52 -0.33
N TYR A 47 3.38 -9.61 0.10
CA TYR A 47 2.85 -9.61 1.47
C TYR A 47 2.02 -10.84 1.82
N THR A 48 1.31 -11.42 0.84
CA THR A 48 0.33 -12.49 1.08
C THR A 48 0.86 -13.66 1.91
N PRO A 49 2.01 -14.30 1.59
CA PRO A 49 2.52 -15.43 2.37
C PRO A 49 2.92 -15.05 3.80
N LEU A 50 3.40 -13.81 4.01
CA LEU A 50 3.81 -13.31 5.32
C LEU A 50 2.57 -13.07 6.21
N LEU A 51 1.58 -12.39 5.67
CA LEU A 51 0.34 -12.07 6.38
C LEU A 51 -0.54 -13.28 6.65
N LYS A 52 -0.45 -14.32 5.80
CA LYS A 52 -1.14 -15.59 6.05
C LYS A 52 -0.72 -16.23 7.37
N LYS A 53 0.55 -16.10 7.78
CA LYS A 53 1.05 -16.59 9.08
C LYS A 53 0.36 -15.88 10.26
N LEU A 54 -0.05 -14.62 10.08
CA LEU A 54 -0.78 -13.83 11.06
C LEU A 54 -2.31 -13.93 10.92
N ASN A 55 -2.79 -14.67 9.93
CA ASN A 55 -4.20 -14.72 9.57
C ASN A 55 -4.80 -13.33 9.26
N LEU A 56 -4.03 -12.49 8.55
CA LEU A 56 -4.44 -11.13 8.16
C LEU A 56 -4.48 -11.00 6.64
N THR A 57 -5.42 -10.17 6.15
CA THR A 57 -5.32 -9.55 4.83
C THR A 57 -4.41 -8.33 4.90
N TYR A 58 -3.92 -7.83 3.75
CA TYR A 58 -3.10 -6.62 3.73
C TYR A 58 -3.83 -5.41 4.33
N THR A 59 -5.11 -5.22 3.98
CA THR A 59 -5.90 -4.11 4.52
C THR A 59 -6.10 -4.22 6.04
N GLN A 60 -6.25 -5.44 6.58
CA GLN A 60 -6.28 -5.66 8.03
C GLN A 60 -4.94 -5.35 8.69
N TYR A 61 -3.84 -5.68 8.02
CA TYR A 61 -2.49 -5.41 8.52
C TYR A 61 -2.22 -3.91 8.63
N ILE A 62 -2.49 -3.12 7.57
CA ILE A 62 -2.29 -1.66 7.62
C ILE A 62 -3.25 -0.99 8.61
N ALA A 63 -4.46 -1.51 8.81
CA ALA A 63 -5.36 -1.04 9.85
C ALA A 63 -4.80 -1.33 11.26
N MET A 64 -4.19 -2.50 11.48
CA MET A 64 -3.49 -2.78 12.73
C MET A 64 -2.29 -1.87 12.94
N MET A 65 -1.50 -1.55 11.89
CA MET A 65 -0.36 -0.62 12.01
C MET A 65 -0.80 0.74 12.54
N VAL A 66 -1.87 1.32 11.97
CA VAL A 66 -2.42 2.59 12.44
C VAL A 66 -2.93 2.48 13.89
N LEU A 67 -3.61 1.38 14.23
CA LEU A 67 -4.12 1.17 15.58
C LEU A 67 -3.01 0.89 16.61
N TRP A 68 -1.90 0.27 16.23
CA TRP A 68 -0.73 0.11 17.10
C TRP A 68 -0.03 1.45 17.40
N GLU A 69 -0.13 2.42 16.51
CA GLU A 69 0.40 3.77 16.71
C GLU A 69 -0.52 4.62 17.60
N HIS A 70 -1.81 4.63 17.29
CA HIS A 70 -2.79 5.54 17.91
C HIS A 70 -3.61 4.90 19.05
N ARG A 71 -3.56 3.58 19.20
CA ARG A 71 -4.31 2.75 20.16
C ARG A 71 -5.83 2.77 19.98
N LYS A 72 -6.43 3.97 19.88
CA LYS A 72 -7.87 4.18 19.75
C LYS A 72 -8.16 5.30 18.76
N LEU A 73 -9.01 5.03 17.80
CA LEU A 73 -9.46 5.99 16.78
C LEU A 73 -10.94 5.75 16.47
N ASN A 74 -11.65 6.78 16.02
CA ASN A 74 -12.94 6.54 15.37
C ASN A 74 -12.74 6.05 13.92
N ILE A 75 -13.80 5.45 13.34
CA ILE A 75 -13.73 4.86 11.98
C ILE A 75 -13.36 5.91 10.93
N GLY A 76 -13.83 7.15 11.06
CA GLY A 76 -13.54 8.23 10.12
C GLY A 76 -12.06 8.64 10.16
N GLU A 77 -11.47 8.73 11.34
CA GLU A 77 -10.03 8.99 11.52
C GLU A 77 -9.19 7.87 10.92
N LEU A 78 -9.53 6.62 11.23
CA LEU A 78 -8.86 5.46 10.63
C LEU A 78 -8.95 5.48 9.10
N GLY A 79 -10.10 5.86 8.55
CA GLY A 79 -10.31 6.00 7.11
C GLY A 79 -9.40 7.05 6.47
N LYS A 80 -9.20 8.18 7.13
CA LYS A 80 -8.27 9.23 6.67
C LYS A 80 -6.82 8.75 6.60
N HIS A 81 -6.39 7.95 7.60
CA HIS A 81 -5.04 7.37 7.59
C HIS A 81 -4.85 6.35 6.45
N LEU A 82 -5.88 5.56 6.16
CA LEU A 82 -5.82 4.46 5.20
C LEU A 82 -6.29 4.83 3.79
N PHE A 83 -6.79 6.05 3.57
CA PHE A 83 -7.46 6.47 2.32
C PHE A 83 -8.63 5.53 1.96
N LEU A 84 -9.41 5.11 2.97
CA LEU A 84 -10.56 4.21 2.82
C LEU A 84 -11.82 4.87 3.36
N ASP A 85 -12.94 4.62 2.67
CA ASP A 85 -14.25 5.04 3.12
C ASP A 85 -14.81 4.13 4.24
N THR A 86 -15.80 4.65 4.96
CA THR A 86 -16.45 3.95 6.08
C THR A 86 -17.16 2.66 5.63
N GLY A 87 -17.68 2.62 4.39
CA GLY A 87 -18.32 1.43 3.82
C GLY A 87 -17.35 0.27 3.68
N THR A 88 -16.14 0.55 3.19
CA THR A 88 -15.04 -0.41 3.08
C THR A 88 -14.50 -0.84 4.45
N LEU A 89 -14.36 0.10 5.40
CA LEU A 89 -13.82 -0.19 6.73
C LEU A 89 -14.78 -0.98 7.62
N SER A 90 -16.07 -0.75 7.53
CA SER A 90 -17.04 -1.38 8.43
C SER A 90 -17.02 -2.92 8.39
N PRO A 91 -17.09 -3.61 7.23
CA PRO A 91 -16.96 -5.06 7.16
C PRO A 91 -15.57 -5.57 7.56
N LEU A 92 -14.51 -4.82 7.23
CA LEU A 92 -13.13 -5.14 7.61
C LEU A 92 -13.00 -5.18 9.14
N LEU A 93 -13.45 -4.13 9.82
CA LEU A 93 -13.36 -4.02 11.28
C LEU A 93 -14.25 -5.03 12.01
N LYS A 94 -15.44 -5.36 11.46
CA LYS A 94 -16.26 -6.49 11.96
C LYS A 94 -15.50 -7.82 11.89
N SER A 95 -14.76 -8.05 10.81
CA SER A 95 -13.95 -9.25 10.67
C SER A 95 -12.78 -9.27 11.66
N MET A 96 -12.13 -8.13 11.90
CA MET A 96 -11.05 -8.02 12.90
C MET A 96 -11.55 -8.19 14.32
N GLU A 97 -12.73 -7.69 14.64
CA GLU A 97 -13.41 -7.88 15.93
C GLU A 97 -13.74 -9.37 16.17
N LYS A 98 -14.30 -10.06 15.16
CA LYS A 98 -14.53 -11.53 15.21
C LYS A 98 -13.24 -12.32 15.45
N LYS A 99 -12.09 -11.84 14.95
CA LYS A 99 -10.78 -12.42 15.22
C LYS A 99 -10.26 -12.07 16.62
N GLY A 100 -10.93 -11.20 17.35
CA GLY A 100 -10.55 -10.72 18.68
C GLY A 100 -9.33 -9.79 18.67
N LEU A 101 -9.06 -9.10 17.56
CA LEU A 101 -7.91 -8.19 17.41
C LEU A 101 -8.24 -6.78 17.85
N VAL A 102 -9.48 -6.36 17.68
CA VAL A 102 -9.99 -5.03 18.03
C VAL A 102 -11.33 -5.17 18.75
N THR A 103 -11.68 -4.12 19.48
CA THR A 103 -13.02 -3.88 20.00
C THR A 103 -13.65 -2.69 19.29
N ARG A 104 -14.97 -2.67 19.23
CA ARG A 104 -15.75 -1.59 18.62
C ARG A 104 -16.73 -1.07 19.67
N THR A 105 -16.64 0.21 19.99
CA THR A 105 -17.50 0.84 20.98
C THR A 105 -18.18 2.06 20.39
N ARG A 106 -19.50 2.15 20.49
CA ARG A 106 -20.22 3.35 20.08
C ARG A 106 -19.98 4.46 21.10
N ASN A 107 -19.91 5.69 20.62
CA ASN A 107 -19.90 6.85 21.49
C ASN A 107 -21.25 6.95 22.21
N LYS A 108 -21.22 7.31 23.49
CA LYS A 108 -22.44 7.45 24.31
C LYS A 108 -23.25 8.70 23.93
N ASP A 109 -22.56 9.75 23.49
CA ASP A 109 -23.18 11.05 23.18
C ASP A 109 -23.61 11.16 21.70
N ASP A 110 -22.95 10.42 20.80
CA ASP A 110 -23.32 10.31 19.38
C ASP A 110 -23.08 8.89 18.87
N GLU A 111 -24.15 8.11 18.76
CA GLU A 111 -24.11 6.70 18.33
C GLU A 111 -23.61 6.50 16.89
N ARG A 112 -23.49 7.56 16.07
CA ARG A 112 -22.90 7.51 14.73
C ARG A 112 -21.40 7.35 14.78
N ILE A 113 -20.78 7.76 15.90
CA ILE A 113 -19.34 7.64 16.09
C ILE A 113 -19.03 6.29 16.72
N VAL A 114 -18.23 5.50 16.01
CA VAL A 114 -17.75 4.19 16.49
C VAL A 114 -16.25 4.26 16.67
N PHE A 115 -15.78 4.02 17.89
CA PHE A 115 -14.36 3.89 18.24
C PHE A 115 -13.90 2.47 18.03
N ILE A 116 -12.65 2.35 17.55
CA ILE A 116 -11.93 1.11 17.36
C ILE A 116 -10.71 1.16 18.27
N GLU A 117 -10.50 0.11 19.03
CA GLU A 117 -9.39 -0.01 19.98
C GLU A 117 -8.76 -1.41 19.88
N THR A 118 -7.43 -1.50 19.99
CA THR A 118 -6.73 -2.79 19.99
C THR A 118 -7.03 -3.57 21.26
N THR A 119 -7.17 -4.89 21.15
CA THR A 119 -7.23 -5.80 22.29
C THR A 119 -5.83 -6.23 22.72
N LYS A 120 -5.72 -6.89 23.90
CA LYS A 120 -4.48 -7.54 24.32
C LYS A 120 -3.92 -8.53 23.28
N LYS A 121 -4.82 -9.21 22.54
CA LYS A 121 -4.44 -10.11 21.44
C LYS A 121 -3.91 -9.34 20.24
N GLY A 122 -4.56 -8.22 19.90
CA GLY A 122 -4.12 -7.32 18.83
C GLY A 122 -2.74 -6.72 19.14
N GLU A 123 -2.49 -6.28 20.39
CA GLU A 123 -1.18 -5.78 20.82
C GLU A 123 -0.08 -6.85 20.74
N LYS A 124 -0.33 -8.07 21.23
CA LYS A 124 0.64 -9.18 21.13
C LYS A 124 0.99 -9.54 19.67
N MET A 125 0.10 -9.24 18.73
CA MET A 125 0.37 -9.48 17.30
C MET A 125 1.43 -8.52 16.75
N LYS A 126 1.60 -7.34 17.34
CA LYS A 126 2.62 -6.34 16.97
C LYS A 126 4.03 -6.96 16.96
N GLU A 127 4.37 -7.74 17.98
CA GLU A 127 5.67 -8.42 18.07
C GLU A 127 5.89 -9.38 16.90
N LYS A 128 4.85 -10.15 16.53
CA LYS A 128 4.93 -11.09 15.40
C LYS A 128 5.00 -10.38 14.03
N ALA A 129 4.55 -9.14 13.98
CA ALA A 129 4.54 -8.34 12.76
C ALA A 129 5.88 -7.62 12.50
N LEU A 130 6.81 -7.57 13.46
CA LEU A 130 8.12 -6.90 13.34
C LEU A 130 8.96 -7.43 12.17
N GLU A 131 8.89 -8.73 11.89
CA GLU A 131 9.67 -9.34 10.81
C GLU A 131 9.16 -8.99 9.40
N ILE A 132 7.91 -8.50 9.27
CA ILE A 132 7.31 -8.28 7.96
C ILE A 132 8.00 -7.15 7.18
N PRO A 133 8.25 -5.95 7.74
CA PRO A 133 8.95 -4.88 7.04
C PRO A 133 10.33 -5.30 6.54
N GLU A 134 11.13 -5.98 7.37
CA GLU A 134 12.46 -6.46 7.03
C GLU A 134 12.42 -7.44 5.84
N GLN A 135 11.50 -8.41 5.88
CA GLN A 135 11.32 -9.35 4.77
C GLN A 135 10.84 -8.66 3.49
N MET A 136 10.11 -7.56 3.60
CA MET A 136 9.64 -6.80 2.44
C MET A 136 10.72 -5.92 1.82
N GLU A 137 11.67 -5.38 2.60
CA GLU A 137 12.80 -4.61 2.07
C GLU A 137 13.58 -5.40 1.01
N THR A 138 13.80 -6.69 1.25
CA THR A 138 14.51 -7.56 0.30
C THR A 138 13.70 -7.86 -0.98
N CYS A 139 12.41 -7.58 -0.96
CA CYS A 139 11.50 -7.86 -2.07
C CYS A 139 11.41 -6.74 -3.12
N VAL A 140 11.91 -5.54 -2.80
CA VAL A 140 11.87 -4.37 -3.67
C VAL A 140 13.29 -4.01 -4.05
N ASN A 141 13.66 -4.22 -5.32
CA ASN A 141 15.02 -3.95 -5.81
C ASN A 141 15.19 -2.45 -6.15
N LEU A 142 15.16 -1.61 -5.12
CA LEU A 142 15.38 -0.16 -5.20
C LEU A 142 16.43 0.26 -4.17
N SER A 143 17.30 1.19 -4.57
CA SER A 143 18.21 1.87 -3.64
C SER A 143 17.43 2.77 -2.69
N LYS A 144 18.04 3.12 -1.56
CA LYS A 144 17.41 4.02 -0.57
C LYS A 144 16.92 5.34 -1.19
N LYS A 145 17.73 5.95 -2.06
CA LYS A 145 17.39 7.20 -2.74
C LYS A 145 16.19 7.05 -3.69
N GLU A 146 16.08 5.91 -4.38
CA GLU A 146 14.93 5.63 -5.25
C GLU A 146 13.66 5.42 -4.44
N VAL A 147 13.74 4.75 -3.29
CA VAL A 147 12.61 4.60 -2.36
C VAL A 147 12.14 5.96 -1.84
N GLU A 148 13.05 6.83 -1.39
CA GLU A 148 12.73 8.18 -0.92
C GLU A 148 12.04 9.01 -2.02
N ASN A 149 12.56 8.98 -3.25
CA ASN A 149 11.97 9.68 -4.39
C ASN A 149 10.58 9.14 -4.74
N LEU A 150 10.42 7.83 -4.80
CA LEU A 150 9.14 7.17 -5.08
C LEU A 150 8.11 7.51 -4.00
N TYR A 151 8.51 7.47 -2.74
CA TYR A 151 7.67 7.84 -1.61
C TYR A 151 7.14 9.27 -1.74
N ALA A 152 8.01 10.25 -2.01
CA ALA A 152 7.61 11.64 -2.21
C ALA A 152 6.63 11.81 -3.37
N LEU A 153 6.85 11.14 -4.51
CA LEU A 153 5.97 11.20 -5.68
C LEU A 153 4.60 10.58 -5.38
N LEU A 154 4.55 9.43 -4.70
CA LEU A 154 3.29 8.77 -4.34
C LEU A 154 2.47 9.62 -3.38
N TYR A 155 3.08 10.22 -2.35
CA TYR A 155 2.37 11.10 -1.42
C TYR A 155 1.90 12.39 -2.07
N LYS A 156 2.66 12.93 -3.04
CA LYS A 156 2.21 14.07 -3.87
C LYS A 156 0.94 13.71 -4.66
N ILE A 157 0.87 12.52 -5.25
CA ILE A 157 -0.34 12.03 -5.95
C ILE A 157 -1.51 11.89 -4.97
N LEU A 158 -1.27 11.45 -3.72
CA LEU A 158 -2.29 11.31 -2.68
C LEU A 158 -2.72 12.65 -2.04
N GLY A 159 -2.17 13.79 -2.51
CA GLY A 159 -2.50 15.12 -2.00
C GLY A 159 -1.98 15.40 -0.58
N LYS A 160 -0.97 14.65 -0.12
CA LYS A 160 -0.27 14.89 1.14
C LYS A 160 1.16 15.35 0.83
N ASN A 161 1.50 16.56 1.23
CA ASN A 161 2.89 17.01 1.30
C ASN A 161 3.46 16.49 2.62
N ASN A 162 4.48 15.66 2.55
CA ASN A 162 5.32 15.30 3.71
C ASN A 162 6.30 16.41 3.99
#